data_ab9777bd5dc32ac8cd95577b729ba99f
#
_entry.id   ab9777bd5dc32ac8cd95577b729ba99f
#
_cell.length_a   1.000
_cell.length_b   1.000
_cell.length_c   1.000
_cell.angle_alpha   90.00
_cell.angle_beta   90.00
_cell.angle_gamma   90.00
#
_symmetry.space_group_name_H-M   'P 1'
#
loop_
_entity.id
_entity.type
_entity.pdbx_description
1 polymer ?
#
loop_
_entity_poly.entity_id
_entity_poly.type
_entity_poly.pdbx_seq_one_letter_code
_entity_poly.pdbx_strand_id
1 'polypeptide(L)'
;LYTLAFYYPKRSKFFIGELESYLVLTREEKMDPAKPKGSYAGAMGLGQFMPSSYLSYAVDFDGDGKRDIWNNEVDAIGSVANYFARHGWSKGKPVTRQVTGVKPGHQKFIEAGMKPSISIAELRKAGIDTGGGLPGKMLSSLIELETEAGKEFWLGLPNFYTITRYNHSNMYAMAAYQLSERIRLKMGL
;
A
#
# COMPACT_ATOMS: atom_id res chain seq x y z
N LEU A 1 10.83 18.78 3.87
CA LEU A 1 10.88 18.80 2.39
C LEU A 1 11.98 19.69 1.87
N TYR A 2 12.09 20.97 2.29
CA TYR A 2 13.12 21.92 1.82
C TYR A 2 14.53 21.33 1.88
N THR A 3 14.95 20.83 3.04
CA THR A 3 16.28 20.23 3.23
C THR A 3 16.53 19.07 2.25
N LEU A 4 15.53 18.20 2.05
CA LEU A 4 15.65 17.05 1.14
C LEU A 4 15.66 17.49 -0.33
N ALA A 5 14.93 18.56 -0.69
CA ALA A 5 14.92 19.11 -2.03
C ALA A 5 16.28 19.70 -2.43
N PHE A 6 16.90 20.44 -1.53
CA PHE A 6 18.10 21.22 -1.88
C PHE A 6 19.42 20.66 -1.36
N TYR A 7 19.39 19.83 -0.32
CA TYR A 7 20.60 19.29 0.32
C TYR A 7 20.74 17.78 0.28
N TYR A 8 19.84 17.06 -0.45
CA TYR A 8 19.94 15.62 -0.65
C TYR A 8 19.99 15.24 -2.14
N PRO A 9 21.17 15.31 -2.79
CA PRO A 9 21.33 15.22 -4.25
C PRO A 9 20.70 13.97 -4.88
N LYS A 10 20.79 12.79 -4.20
CA LYS A 10 20.29 11.52 -4.73
C LYS A 10 18.79 11.51 -5.05
N ARG A 11 17.98 12.33 -4.36
CA ARG A 11 16.53 12.41 -4.54
C ARG A 11 16.01 13.84 -4.66
N SER A 12 16.88 14.80 -4.92
CA SER A 12 16.54 16.23 -5.01
C SER A 12 15.36 16.49 -5.95
N LYS A 13 15.42 15.97 -7.17
CA LYS A 13 14.34 16.15 -8.16
C LYS A 13 12.96 15.67 -7.64
N PHE A 14 12.92 14.54 -6.96
CA PHE A 14 11.69 14.04 -6.35
C PHE A 14 11.16 14.99 -5.27
N PHE A 15 12.05 15.41 -4.35
CA PHE A 15 11.65 16.27 -3.24
C PHE A 15 11.35 17.71 -3.65
N ILE A 16 11.89 18.21 -4.77
CA ILE A 16 11.46 19.47 -5.38
C ILE A 16 10.01 19.38 -5.81
N GLY A 17 9.62 18.34 -6.54
CA GLY A 17 8.22 18.12 -6.93
C GLY A 17 7.25 17.95 -5.74
N GLU A 18 7.71 17.30 -4.67
CA GLU A 18 6.91 17.20 -3.45
C GLU A 18 6.80 18.54 -2.71
N LEU A 19 7.84 19.38 -2.73
CA LEU A 19 7.79 20.72 -2.16
C LEU A 19 6.86 21.64 -2.96
N GLU A 20 6.89 21.58 -4.28
CA GLU A 20 5.95 22.30 -5.15
C GLU A 20 4.51 21.87 -4.85
N SER A 21 4.26 20.55 -4.81
CA SER A 21 2.95 20.00 -4.46
C SER A 21 2.49 20.46 -3.07
N TYR A 22 3.40 20.55 -2.11
CA TYR A 22 3.10 21.04 -0.76
C TYR A 22 2.68 22.52 -0.76
N LEU A 23 3.36 23.37 -1.50
CA LEU A 23 2.98 24.77 -1.62
C LEU A 23 1.63 24.96 -2.33
N VAL A 24 1.34 24.13 -3.32
CA VAL A 24 0.03 24.11 -4.00
C VAL A 24 -1.08 23.73 -3.02
N LEU A 25 -0.94 22.58 -2.33
CA LEU A 25 -1.98 22.11 -1.41
C LEU A 25 -2.23 23.09 -0.26
N THR A 26 -1.18 23.68 0.33
CA THR A 26 -1.37 24.65 1.43
C THR A 26 -2.09 25.92 0.96
N ARG A 27 -1.87 26.33 -0.28
CA ARG A 27 -2.63 27.42 -0.89
C ARG A 27 -4.09 27.04 -1.13
N GLU A 28 -4.36 25.85 -1.69
CA GLU A 28 -5.73 25.36 -1.94
C GLU A 28 -6.54 25.24 -0.65
N GLU A 29 -5.93 24.65 0.38
CA GLU A 29 -6.57 24.46 1.69
C GLU A 29 -6.52 25.72 2.58
N LYS A 30 -5.96 26.84 2.08
CA LYS A 30 -5.81 28.10 2.84
C LYS A 30 -5.07 27.93 4.16
N MET A 31 -4.05 27.07 4.15
CA MET A 31 -3.20 26.73 5.30
C MET A 31 -1.91 27.56 5.29
N ASP A 32 -1.44 27.94 6.47
CA ASP A 32 -0.09 28.47 6.63
C ASP A 32 0.94 27.34 6.38
N PRO A 33 1.78 27.43 5.34
CA PRO A 33 2.73 26.37 5.01
C PRO A 33 3.78 26.05 6.09
N ALA A 34 3.91 26.90 7.10
CA ALA A 34 4.81 26.64 8.22
C ALA A 34 4.19 25.80 9.34
N LYS A 35 2.88 25.57 9.33
CA LYS A 35 2.16 24.88 10.43
C LYS A 35 2.04 23.38 10.29
N PRO A 36 1.69 22.79 9.13
CA PRO A 36 1.49 21.34 9.05
C PRO A 36 2.78 20.57 9.36
N LYS A 37 2.66 19.58 10.24
CA LYS A 37 3.76 18.69 10.58
C LYS A 37 3.70 17.45 9.69
N GLY A 38 4.87 16.88 9.43
CA GLY A 38 5.01 15.65 8.68
C GLY A 38 6.20 14.83 9.17
N SER A 39 6.41 13.67 8.58
CA SER A 39 7.57 12.83 8.85
C SER A 39 8.87 13.50 8.36
N TYR A 40 10.02 12.95 8.73
CA TYR A 40 11.32 13.45 8.23
C TYR A 40 11.40 13.45 6.68
N ALA A 41 10.65 12.59 6.00
CA ALA A 41 10.57 12.52 4.55
C ALA A 41 9.42 13.35 3.94
N GLY A 42 8.63 14.05 4.77
CA GLY A 42 7.54 14.91 4.33
C GLY A 42 6.19 14.22 4.12
N ALA A 43 6.00 13.01 4.65
CA ALA A 43 4.69 12.36 4.69
C ALA A 43 3.80 13.04 5.74
N MET A 44 2.51 13.24 5.44
CA MET A 44 1.62 14.14 6.18
C MET A 44 0.37 13.44 6.69
N GLY A 45 -0.16 13.95 7.79
CA GLY A 45 -1.43 13.56 8.37
C GLY A 45 -1.50 12.12 8.86
N LEU A 46 -2.71 11.66 9.21
CA LEU A 46 -2.97 10.31 9.73
C LEU A 46 -2.63 9.22 8.69
N GLY A 47 -2.93 9.49 7.41
CA GLY A 47 -2.62 8.59 6.30
C GLY A 47 -1.16 8.64 5.85
N GLN A 48 -0.31 9.54 6.37
CA GLN A 48 1.09 9.69 5.93
C GLN A 48 1.23 9.87 4.41
N PHE A 49 0.37 10.68 3.80
CA PHE A 49 0.44 11.00 2.38
C PHE A 49 1.62 11.92 2.07
N MET A 50 2.32 11.63 0.98
CA MET A 50 3.19 12.63 0.35
C MET A 50 2.34 13.77 -0.24
N PRO A 51 2.87 14.99 -0.37
CA PRO A 51 2.10 16.12 -0.92
C PRO A 51 1.45 15.86 -2.27
N SER A 52 2.15 15.22 -3.20
CA SER A 52 1.59 14.81 -4.49
C SER A 52 0.46 13.80 -4.36
N SER A 53 0.56 12.89 -3.38
CA SER A 53 -0.51 11.93 -3.06
C SER A 53 -1.72 12.62 -2.45
N TYR A 54 -1.52 13.64 -1.62
CA TYR A 54 -2.61 14.46 -1.10
C TYR A 54 -3.40 15.11 -2.24
N LEU A 55 -2.72 15.81 -3.14
CA LEU A 55 -3.38 16.47 -4.28
C LEU A 55 -4.16 15.48 -5.17
N SER A 56 -3.65 14.26 -5.31
CA SER A 56 -4.23 13.25 -6.19
C SER A 56 -5.36 12.43 -5.55
N TYR A 57 -5.34 12.23 -4.22
CA TYR A 57 -6.16 11.22 -3.57
C TYR A 57 -6.89 11.68 -2.32
N ALA A 58 -6.51 12.80 -1.68
CA ALA A 58 -7.24 13.32 -0.53
C ALA A 58 -8.67 13.74 -0.94
N VAL A 59 -9.63 13.36 -0.12
CA VAL A 59 -11.06 13.67 -0.32
C VAL A 59 -11.65 14.28 0.95
N ASP A 60 -12.56 15.20 0.76
CA ASP A 60 -13.51 15.63 1.76
C ASP A 60 -14.62 14.56 1.81
N PHE A 61 -14.53 13.65 2.77
CA PHE A 61 -15.38 12.47 2.80
C PHE A 61 -16.65 12.68 3.65
N ASP A 62 -16.65 13.63 4.56
CA ASP A 62 -17.82 14.02 5.35
C ASP A 62 -18.57 15.24 4.78
N GLY A 63 -17.99 15.91 3.78
CA GLY A 63 -18.65 17.01 3.05
C GLY A 63 -18.60 18.35 3.79
N ASP A 64 -17.64 18.57 4.69
CA ASP A 64 -17.50 19.82 5.44
C ASP A 64 -16.84 20.97 4.65
N GLY A 65 -16.38 20.69 3.43
CA GLY A 65 -15.72 21.63 2.52
C GLY A 65 -14.20 21.68 2.66
N LYS A 66 -13.59 20.73 3.38
CA LYS A 66 -12.13 20.64 3.59
C LYS A 66 -11.67 19.21 3.39
N ARG A 67 -10.40 19.01 3.07
CA ARG A 67 -9.74 17.70 3.00
C ARG A 67 -8.76 17.56 4.17
N ASP A 68 -9.28 17.46 5.42
CA ASP A 68 -8.43 17.45 6.63
C ASP A 68 -7.95 16.05 7.00
N ILE A 69 -6.86 15.62 6.39
CA ILE A 69 -6.22 14.32 6.72
C ILE A 69 -5.41 14.35 8.03
N TRP A 70 -5.31 15.51 8.72
CA TRP A 70 -4.52 15.64 9.95
C TRP A 70 -5.38 15.45 11.21
N ASN A 71 -6.58 16.03 11.22
CA ASN A 71 -7.43 16.09 12.41
C ASN A 71 -8.81 15.44 12.19
N ASN A 72 -9.18 15.15 10.93
CA ASN A 72 -10.44 14.51 10.57
C ASN A 72 -10.19 13.05 10.17
N GLU A 73 -10.56 12.11 11.05
CA GLU A 73 -10.40 10.68 10.81
C GLU A 73 -11.26 10.20 9.64
N VAL A 74 -12.42 10.81 9.42
CA VAL A 74 -13.34 10.44 8.33
C VAL A 74 -12.70 10.74 6.97
N ASP A 75 -12.12 11.94 6.83
CA ASP A 75 -11.36 12.32 5.63
C ASP A 75 -10.12 11.46 5.43
N ALA A 76 -9.38 11.21 6.51
CA ALA A 76 -8.18 10.41 6.45
C ALA A 76 -8.49 8.98 5.98
N ILE A 77 -9.51 8.32 6.53
CA ILE A 77 -9.97 6.98 6.13
C ILE A 77 -10.50 7.01 4.69
N GLY A 78 -11.34 7.98 4.36
CA GLY A 78 -11.89 8.17 3.01
C GLY A 78 -10.81 8.39 1.97
N SER A 79 -9.78 9.18 2.29
CA SER A 79 -8.63 9.44 1.41
C SER A 79 -7.79 8.18 1.17
N VAL A 80 -7.53 7.37 2.21
CA VAL A 80 -6.82 6.09 2.07
C VAL A 80 -7.65 5.11 1.23
N ALA A 81 -8.96 5.05 1.45
CA ALA A 81 -9.86 4.21 0.66
C ALA A 81 -9.88 4.65 -0.82
N ASN A 82 -9.93 5.97 -1.09
CA ASN A 82 -9.82 6.51 -2.45
C ASN A 82 -8.48 6.17 -3.10
N TYR A 83 -7.36 6.27 -2.35
CA TYR A 83 -6.06 5.83 -2.85
C TYR A 83 -6.10 4.37 -3.33
N PHE A 84 -6.63 3.45 -2.52
CA PHE A 84 -6.73 2.05 -2.90
C PHE A 84 -7.65 1.83 -4.11
N ALA A 85 -8.82 2.50 -4.14
CA ALA A 85 -9.74 2.43 -5.29
C ALA A 85 -9.06 2.88 -6.59
N ARG A 86 -8.32 3.98 -6.56
CA ARG A 86 -7.58 4.52 -7.72
C ARG A 86 -6.38 3.65 -8.13
N HIS A 87 -5.87 2.80 -7.23
CA HIS A 87 -4.78 1.86 -7.50
C HIS A 87 -5.26 0.43 -7.81
N GLY A 88 -6.55 0.23 -8.10
CA GLY A 88 -7.09 -1.02 -8.60
C GLY A 88 -7.63 -1.97 -7.54
N TRP A 89 -7.93 -1.47 -6.33
CA TRP A 89 -8.62 -2.27 -5.34
C TRP A 89 -9.95 -2.80 -5.86
N SER A 90 -10.16 -4.11 -5.76
CA SER A 90 -11.38 -4.77 -6.18
C SER A 90 -12.15 -5.25 -4.95
N LYS A 91 -13.27 -4.59 -4.63
CA LYS A 91 -14.13 -4.94 -3.48
C LYS A 91 -14.54 -6.41 -3.52
N GLY A 92 -14.45 -7.10 -2.39
CA GLY A 92 -14.86 -8.51 -2.25
C GLY A 92 -13.89 -9.53 -2.87
N LYS A 93 -12.77 -9.09 -3.47
CA LYS A 93 -11.74 -10.01 -3.94
C LYS A 93 -10.72 -10.30 -2.86
N PRO A 94 -10.14 -11.51 -2.82
CA PRO A 94 -9.14 -11.87 -1.82
C PRO A 94 -7.88 -11.00 -1.95
N VAL A 95 -7.21 -10.79 -0.81
CA VAL A 95 -5.97 -10.00 -0.72
C VAL A 95 -4.76 -10.90 -0.85
N THR A 96 -4.72 -11.97 -0.07
CA THR A 96 -3.58 -12.89 -0.01
C THR A 96 -4.05 -14.28 0.40
N ARG A 97 -3.18 -15.28 0.25
CA ARG A 97 -3.41 -16.65 0.70
C ARG A 97 -2.09 -17.31 1.05
N GLN A 98 -2.02 -17.96 2.19
CA GLN A 98 -0.89 -18.80 2.56
C GLN A 98 -0.83 -20.03 1.66
N VAL A 99 0.38 -20.44 1.29
CA VAL A 99 0.65 -21.59 0.43
C VAL A 99 1.70 -22.50 1.04
N THR A 100 1.67 -23.75 0.63
CA THR A 100 2.62 -24.78 1.05
C THR A 100 3.26 -25.47 -0.17
N GLY A 101 4.23 -26.35 0.09
CA GLY A 101 4.91 -27.06 -0.98
C GLY A 101 5.97 -26.25 -1.73
N VAL A 102 6.32 -25.06 -1.23
CA VAL A 102 7.43 -24.26 -1.80
C VAL A 102 8.76 -24.93 -1.48
N LYS A 103 9.62 -25.07 -2.49
CA LYS A 103 10.93 -25.74 -2.44
C LYS A 103 12.01 -24.79 -2.97
N PRO A 104 13.31 -25.04 -2.71
CA PRO A 104 14.39 -24.18 -3.23
C PRO A 104 14.34 -23.95 -4.75
N GLY A 105 13.87 -24.91 -5.56
CA GLY A 105 13.69 -24.76 -7.01
C GLY A 105 12.61 -23.74 -7.44
N HIS A 106 11.84 -23.20 -6.50
CA HIS A 106 10.81 -22.18 -6.76
C HIS A 106 11.31 -20.73 -6.57
N GLN A 107 12.60 -20.55 -6.28
CA GLN A 107 13.20 -19.22 -6.01
C GLN A 107 12.90 -18.20 -7.11
N LYS A 108 12.87 -18.64 -8.38
CA LYS A 108 12.50 -17.78 -9.53
C LYS A 108 11.14 -17.09 -9.40
N PHE A 109 10.17 -17.72 -8.71
CA PHE A 109 8.84 -17.15 -8.50
C PHE A 109 8.85 -16.07 -7.42
N ILE A 110 9.74 -16.20 -6.43
CA ILE A 110 9.93 -15.18 -5.38
C ILE A 110 10.65 -13.97 -5.98
N GLU A 111 11.68 -14.21 -6.81
CA GLU A 111 12.47 -13.17 -7.48
C GLU A 111 11.70 -12.43 -8.58
N ALA A 112 10.55 -12.94 -9.02
CA ALA A 112 9.66 -12.23 -9.94
C ALA A 112 9.07 -10.93 -9.35
N GLY A 113 9.20 -10.74 -8.02
CA GLY A 113 8.88 -9.51 -7.32
C GLY A 113 7.40 -9.40 -6.92
N MET A 114 7.02 -8.20 -6.44
CA MET A 114 5.70 -7.96 -5.80
C MET A 114 4.54 -7.93 -6.79
N LYS A 115 4.79 -7.55 -8.05
CA LYS A 115 3.72 -7.38 -9.04
C LYS A 115 3.17 -8.77 -9.43
N PRO A 116 1.84 -8.98 -9.36
CA PRO A 116 1.22 -10.21 -9.82
C PRO A 116 1.54 -10.49 -11.30
N SER A 117 2.33 -11.50 -11.56
CA SER A 117 2.81 -11.87 -12.90
C SER A 117 2.77 -13.37 -13.17
N ILE A 118 2.56 -14.19 -12.14
CA ILE A 118 2.57 -15.65 -12.21
C ILE A 118 1.15 -16.16 -12.06
N SER A 119 0.69 -16.99 -12.99
CA SER A 119 -0.66 -17.56 -12.89
C SER A 119 -0.74 -18.63 -11.80
N ILE A 120 -1.91 -18.73 -11.15
CA ILE A 120 -2.18 -19.79 -10.17
C ILE A 120 -1.98 -21.19 -10.80
N ALA A 121 -2.35 -21.36 -12.07
CA ALA A 121 -2.15 -22.62 -12.79
C ALA A 121 -0.66 -22.99 -12.92
N GLU A 122 0.20 -21.99 -13.16
CA GLU A 122 1.65 -22.19 -13.25
C GLU A 122 2.24 -22.61 -11.91
N LEU A 123 1.85 -21.98 -10.82
CA LEU A 123 2.30 -22.34 -9.46
C LEU A 123 1.86 -23.77 -9.10
N ARG A 124 0.59 -24.14 -9.40
CA ARG A 124 0.09 -25.51 -9.21
C ARG A 124 0.87 -26.53 -10.02
N LYS A 125 1.17 -26.24 -11.30
CA LYS A 125 2.00 -27.09 -12.16
C LYS A 125 3.42 -27.28 -11.61
N ALA A 126 3.93 -26.27 -10.91
CA ALA A 126 5.21 -26.36 -10.22
C ALA A 126 5.15 -27.18 -8.91
N GLY A 127 3.97 -27.63 -8.45
CA GLY A 127 3.79 -28.39 -7.22
C GLY A 127 3.59 -27.55 -5.96
N ILE A 128 3.30 -26.27 -6.12
CA ILE A 128 2.92 -25.37 -4.99
C ILE A 128 1.42 -25.56 -4.73
N ASP A 129 1.08 -25.92 -3.50
CA ASP A 129 -0.33 -25.99 -3.10
C ASP A 129 -0.87 -24.57 -2.84
N THR A 130 -1.72 -24.11 -3.73
CA THR A 130 -2.37 -22.79 -3.67
C THR A 130 -3.76 -22.85 -3.02
N GLY A 131 -4.18 -24.01 -2.52
CA GLY A 131 -5.55 -24.26 -2.05
C GLY A 131 -6.61 -24.19 -3.18
N GLY A 132 -7.85 -24.45 -2.81
CA GLY A 132 -9.01 -24.40 -3.74
C GLY A 132 -9.54 -22.98 -3.97
N GLY A 133 -10.46 -22.83 -4.96
CA GLY A 133 -11.28 -21.64 -5.16
C GLY A 133 -10.63 -20.46 -5.90
N LEU A 134 -9.30 -20.45 -6.13
CA LEU A 134 -8.67 -19.43 -6.99
C LEU A 134 -8.69 -19.87 -8.45
N PRO A 135 -9.15 -18.98 -9.38
CA PRO A 135 -9.12 -19.30 -10.81
C PRO A 135 -7.68 -19.50 -11.31
N GLY A 136 -7.44 -20.54 -12.12
CA GLY A 136 -6.10 -20.84 -12.64
C GLY A 136 -5.44 -19.71 -13.42
N LYS A 137 -6.23 -18.88 -14.12
CA LYS A 137 -5.76 -17.71 -14.87
C LYS A 137 -5.48 -16.47 -14.01
N MET A 138 -5.86 -16.47 -12.73
CA MET A 138 -5.58 -15.35 -11.83
C MET A 138 -4.08 -15.18 -11.65
N LEU A 139 -3.60 -13.96 -11.80
CA LEU A 139 -2.20 -13.63 -11.56
C LEU A 139 -1.94 -13.38 -10.08
N SER A 140 -0.78 -13.79 -9.63
CA SER A 140 -0.26 -13.61 -8.27
C SER A 140 1.24 -13.33 -8.29
N SER A 141 1.78 -12.90 -7.17
CA SER A 141 3.20 -13.01 -6.82
C SER A 141 3.39 -14.07 -5.75
N LEU A 142 4.56 -14.68 -5.66
CA LEU A 142 4.95 -15.55 -4.55
C LEU A 142 5.79 -14.75 -3.57
N ILE A 143 5.35 -14.68 -2.33
CA ILE A 143 5.95 -13.87 -1.26
C ILE A 143 6.54 -14.81 -0.23
N GLU A 144 7.79 -14.59 0.14
CA GLU A 144 8.44 -15.20 1.28
C GLU A 144 8.45 -14.19 2.43
N LEU A 145 8.04 -14.61 3.62
CA LEU A 145 8.12 -13.85 4.86
C LEU A 145 8.86 -14.66 5.91
N GLU A 146 9.74 -14.00 6.66
CA GLU A 146 10.40 -14.58 7.81
C GLU A 146 9.56 -14.35 9.06
N THR A 147 9.38 -15.40 9.85
CA THR A 147 8.68 -15.39 11.13
C THR A 147 9.54 -16.05 12.20
N GLU A 148 9.18 -15.91 13.46
CA GLU A 148 9.86 -16.60 14.56
C GLU A 148 9.85 -18.14 14.40
N ALA A 149 8.83 -18.69 13.73
CA ALA A 149 8.66 -20.12 13.46
C ALA A 149 9.37 -20.58 12.18
N GLY A 150 10.02 -19.66 11.43
CA GLY A 150 10.67 -19.94 10.15
C GLY A 150 10.05 -19.19 8.99
N LYS A 151 10.22 -19.72 7.78
CA LYS A 151 9.73 -19.09 6.55
C LYS A 151 8.28 -19.47 6.27
N GLU A 152 7.49 -18.48 5.94
CA GLU A 152 6.13 -18.62 5.42
C GLU A 152 6.06 -18.13 3.98
N PHE A 153 5.19 -18.79 3.19
CA PHE A 153 4.98 -18.44 1.80
C PHE A 153 3.53 -18.06 1.55
N TRP A 154 3.34 -16.99 0.80
CA TRP A 154 2.04 -16.40 0.54
C TRP A 154 1.87 -16.02 -0.92
N LEU A 155 0.65 -16.07 -1.43
CA LEU A 155 0.28 -15.44 -2.71
C LEU A 155 -0.05 -13.98 -2.47
N GLY A 156 0.66 -13.07 -3.11
CA GLY A 156 0.24 -11.69 -3.27
C GLY A 156 -0.74 -11.59 -4.43
N LEU A 157 -2.03 -11.40 -4.14
CA LEU A 157 -3.08 -11.25 -5.13
C LEU A 157 -3.20 -9.76 -5.57
N PRO A 158 -4.02 -9.42 -6.57
CA PRO A 158 -4.13 -8.02 -7.03
C PRO A 158 -4.40 -7.00 -5.92
N ASN A 159 -5.28 -7.29 -4.95
CA ASN A 159 -5.52 -6.39 -3.83
C ASN A 159 -4.32 -6.28 -2.88
N PHE A 160 -3.53 -7.33 -2.69
CA PHE A 160 -2.28 -7.23 -1.95
C PHE A 160 -1.29 -6.30 -2.63
N TYR A 161 -1.17 -6.41 -3.96
CA TYR A 161 -0.33 -5.50 -4.73
C TYR A 161 -0.82 -4.03 -4.61
N THR A 162 -2.12 -3.79 -4.52
CA THR A 162 -2.65 -2.44 -4.26
C THR A 162 -2.14 -1.88 -2.93
N ILE A 163 -2.06 -2.69 -1.87
CA ILE A 163 -1.48 -2.26 -0.59
C ILE A 163 0.01 -1.93 -0.75
N THR A 164 0.77 -2.72 -1.52
CA THR A 164 2.18 -2.43 -1.77
C THR A 164 2.42 -1.15 -2.58
N ARG A 165 1.40 -0.60 -3.25
CA ARG A 165 1.49 0.72 -3.90
C ARG A 165 1.53 1.87 -2.90
N TYR A 166 0.88 1.68 -1.76
CA TYR A 166 0.90 2.64 -0.66
C TYR A 166 2.26 2.67 0.05
N ASN A 167 2.78 1.51 0.36
CA ASN A 167 4.14 1.36 0.88
C ASN A 167 4.79 0.14 0.21
N HIS A 168 5.90 0.36 -0.49
CA HIS A 168 6.57 -0.63 -1.32
C HIS A 168 7.33 -1.69 -0.48
N SER A 169 6.56 -2.47 0.31
CA SER A 169 7.05 -3.50 1.21
C SER A 169 6.02 -4.63 1.36
N ASN A 170 6.44 -5.88 1.13
CA ASN A 170 5.59 -7.06 1.40
C ASN A 170 5.29 -7.20 2.90
N MET A 171 6.24 -6.90 3.77
CA MET A 171 6.07 -6.93 5.23
C MET A 171 5.00 -5.92 5.68
N TYR A 172 5.08 -4.68 5.17
CA TYR A 172 4.06 -3.67 5.45
C TYR A 172 2.68 -4.11 4.98
N ALA A 173 2.58 -4.58 3.73
CA ALA A 173 1.31 -5.00 3.15
C ALA A 173 0.68 -6.17 3.93
N MET A 174 1.51 -7.14 4.36
CA MET A 174 1.04 -8.25 5.19
C MET A 174 0.60 -7.77 6.58
N ALA A 175 1.37 -6.91 7.23
CA ALA A 175 1.01 -6.37 8.56
C ALA A 175 -0.31 -5.58 8.50
N ALA A 176 -0.49 -4.72 7.48
CA ALA A 176 -1.74 -3.98 7.27
C ALA A 176 -2.93 -4.93 7.04
N TYR A 177 -2.76 -5.95 6.20
CA TYR A 177 -3.78 -6.96 5.96
C TYR A 177 -4.14 -7.73 7.23
N GLN A 178 -3.15 -8.28 7.93
CA GLN A 178 -3.39 -9.04 9.16
C GLN A 178 -4.05 -8.20 10.25
N LEU A 179 -3.64 -6.94 10.39
CA LEU A 179 -4.30 -6.01 11.32
C LEU A 179 -5.77 -5.78 10.93
N SER A 180 -6.05 -5.57 9.65
CA SER A 180 -7.42 -5.37 9.16
C SER A 180 -8.30 -6.60 9.46
N GLU A 181 -7.78 -7.83 9.27
CA GLU A 181 -8.51 -9.06 9.59
C GLU A 181 -8.77 -9.21 11.10
N ARG A 182 -7.80 -8.85 11.95
CA ARG A 182 -8.00 -8.85 13.41
C ARG A 182 -9.06 -7.84 13.85
N ILE A 183 -9.06 -6.65 13.26
CA ILE A 183 -10.09 -5.61 13.52
C ILE A 183 -11.46 -6.14 13.07
N ARG A 184 -11.55 -6.68 11.86
CA ARG A 184 -12.79 -7.25 11.31
C ARG A 184 -13.38 -8.32 12.24
N LEU A 185 -12.55 -9.27 12.69
CA LEU A 185 -12.99 -10.32 13.61
C LEU A 185 -13.45 -9.76 14.97
N LYS A 186 -12.72 -8.77 15.51
CA LYS A 186 -13.08 -8.14 16.79
C LYS A 186 -14.40 -7.35 16.71
N MET A 187 -14.71 -6.80 15.54
CA MET A 187 -15.95 -6.06 15.28
C MET A 187 -17.12 -6.95 14.85
N GLY A 188 -16.91 -8.25 14.67
CA GLY A 188 -17.96 -9.19 14.22
C GLY A 188 -18.38 -9.01 12.76
N LEU A 189 -17.51 -8.47 11.91
CA LEU A 189 -17.75 -8.19 10.49
C LEU A 189 -17.32 -9.35 9.59
#